data_f210162505bc00feb2cde3ad42df1ca1
#
_entry.id   f210162505bc00feb2cde3ad42df1ca1
#
_cell.length_a   1.000
_cell.length_b   1.000
_cell.length_c   1.000
_cell.angle_alpha   90.00
_cell.angle_beta   90.00
_cell.angle_gamma   90.00
#
_symmetry.space_group_name_H-M   'P 1'
#
loop_
_entity.id
_entity.type
_entity.pdbx_description
1 polymer ?
#
loop_
_entity_poly.entity_id
_entity_poly.type
_entity_poly.pdbx_seq_one_letter_code
_entity_poly.pdbx_strand_id
1 'polypeptide(L)'
;MKRFFLLPLLLGAAACSSPQPETTTPAAPPAPPVVPGPDLTTLTDSNAAPLLRAYGQQYPAREVLLQTRHGNMRIRLYDDTPIHTANFLLLSRKGVFDETVFNRVVKGFAIQGGTSDHRSIRIREYRLPPEIRPQHFHKRGAVGMARYDSKVNPGKLSSNNDFYIVQGQQLTPAQAQAAAGRKLTPEQLQTYATLGGTPSLDGEYTVFGEVVEGLDVIDKIAAEPVGTDKWPKKDVDIKVKVLQ
;
A
#
# COMPACT_ATOMS: atom_id res chain seq x y z
N MET A 1 17.16 -101.10 -30.50
CA MET A 1 17.37 -99.66 -30.68
C MET A 1 15.99 -98.97 -30.62
N LYS A 2 15.62 -98.43 -29.50
CA LYS A 2 14.33 -97.76 -29.25
C LYS A 2 14.57 -96.27 -29.19
N ARG A 3 13.98 -95.52 -30.15
CA ARG A 3 14.00 -94.07 -30.16
C ARG A 3 12.81 -93.54 -29.34
N PHE A 4 13.09 -92.82 -28.27
CA PHE A 4 12.10 -92.07 -27.50
C PHE A 4 11.94 -90.66 -28.12
N PHE A 5 10.73 -90.34 -28.50
CA PHE A 5 10.34 -88.97 -28.88
C PHE A 5 9.85 -88.22 -27.65
N LEU A 6 10.52 -87.18 -27.28
CA LEU A 6 10.06 -86.22 -26.24
C LEU A 6 9.27 -85.07 -26.93
N LEU A 7 8.01 -84.90 -26.54
CA LEU A 7 7.14 -83.80 -26.93
C LEU A 7 7.30 -82.66 -25.94
N PRO A 8 7.61 -81.41 -26.31
CA PRO A 8 7.66 -80.27 -25.39
C PRO A 8 6.24 -79.75 -25.12
N LEU A 9 5.91 -79.65 -23.84
CA LEU A 9 4.71 -79.07 -23.29
C LEU A 9 4.88 -77.53 -23.27
N LEU A 10 4.12 -76.78 -24.07
CA LEU A 10 4.03 -75.29 -24.08
C LEU A 10 3.11 -74.91 -22.96
N LEU A 11 3.68 -74.31 -21.85
CA LEU A 11 2.94 -73.58 -20.83
C LEU A 11 2.69 -72.14 -21.35
N GLY A 12 1.42 -71.84 -21.67
CA GLY A 12 0.98 -70.47 -21.93
C GLY A 12 0.90 -69.67 -20.61
N ALA A 13 1.78 -68.70 -20.43
CA ALA A 13 1.67 -67.73 -19.34
C ALA A 13 0.65 -66.64 -19.73
N ALA A 14 -0.53 -66.66 -19.10
CA ALA A 14 -1.50 -65.55 -19.17
C ALA A 14 -0.99 -64.37 -18.32
N ALA A 15 -0.53 -63.31 -18.99
CA ALA A 15 -0.19 -62.06 -18.32
C ALA A 15 -1.46 -61.32 -17.96
N CYS A 16 -1.83 -61.31 -16.68
CA CYS A 16 -2.84 -60.42 -16.14
C CYS A 16 -2.24 -58.98 -16.09
N SER A 17 -2.61 -58.14 -17.04
CA SER A 17 -2.34 -56.70 -16.98
C SER A 17 -3.29 -56.06 -15.96
N SER A 18 -2.79 -55.75 -14.77
CA SER A 18 -3.50 -54.91 -13.80
C SER A 18 -3.59 -53.49 -14.35
N PRO A 19 -4.73 -52.79 -14.30
CA PRO A 19 -4.83 -51.41 -14.69
C PRO A 19 -4.00 -50.55 -13.70
N GLN A 20 -3.04 -49.82 -14.25
CA GLN A 20 -2.23 -48.84 -13.51
C GLN A 20 -3.16 -47.68 -13.09
N PRO A 21 -3.16 -47.24 -11.82
CA PRO A 21 -3.96 -46.10 -11.41
C PRO A 21 -3.48 -44.85 -12.18
N GLU A 22 -4.41 -44.23 -12.89
CA GLU A 22 -4.18 -42.91 -13.50
C GLU A 22 -3.80 -41.92 -12.40
N THR A 23 -2.57 -41.46 -12.42
CA THR A 23 -2.10 -40.33 -11.59
C THR A 23 -2.79 -39.06 -12.10
N THR A 24 -3.91 -38.70 -11.50
CA THR A 24 -4.53 -37.40 -11.70
C THR A 24 -3.57 -36.35 -11.18
N THR A 25 -2.86 -35.66 -12.07
CA THR A 25 -2.08 -34.48 -11.76
C THR A 25 -3.04 -33.47 -11.11
N PRO A 26 -2.73 -32.96 -9.88
CA PRO A 26 -3.57 -31.93 -9.26
C PRO A 26 -3.71 -30.75 -10.23
N ALA A 27 -4.95 -30.31 -10.46
CA ALA A 27 -5.21 -29.12 -11.27
C ALA A 27 -4.41 -27.96 -10.70
N ALA A 28 -3.68 -27.24 -11.56
CA ALA A 28 -2.97 -26.03 -11.16
C ALA A 28 -3.95 -25.09 -10.45
N PRO A 29 -3.52 -24.41 -9.35
CA PRO A 29 -4.39 -23.46 -8.68
C PRO A 29 -4.89 -22.42 -9.70
N PRO A 30 -6.15 -21.97 -9.60
CA PRO A 30 -6.70 -20.98 -10.52
C PRO A 30 -5.80 -19.73 -10.52
N ALA A 31 -5.51 -19.21 -11.70
CA ALA A 31 -4.75 -17.98 -11.85
C ALA A 31 -5.40 -16.86 -11.01
N PRO A 32 -4.62 -16.05 -10.29
CA PRO A 32 -5.19 -14.96 -9.52
C PRO A 32 -6.02 -14.04 -10.43
N PRO A 33 -7.15 -13.52 -9.95
CA PRO A 33 -8.02 -12.67 -10.74
C PRO A 33 -7.24 -11.49 -11.31
N VAL A 34 -7.38 -11.24 -12.61
CA VAL A 34 -6.73 -10.10 -13.28
C VAL A 34 -7.31 -8.82 -12.68
N VAL A 35 -6.48 -8.07 -11.96
CA VAL A 35 -6.87 -6.76 -11.41
C VAL A 35 -6.90 -5.76 -12.58
N PRO A 36 -8.05 -5.16 -12.88
CA PRO A 36 -8.17 -4.20 -13.97
C PRO A 36 -7.33 -2.94 -13.71
N GLY A 37 -7.06 -2.17 -14.77
CA GLY A 37 -6.38 -0.90 -14.70
C GLY A 37 -5.05 -0.86 -15.43
N PRO A 38 -4.37 0.30 -15.46
CA PRO A 38 -3.11 0.50 -16.15
C PRO A 38 -2.02 -0.49 -15.72
N ASP A 39 -1.15 -0.83 -16.66
CA ASP A 39 0.08 -1.54 -16.33
C ASP A 39 1.03 -0.60 -15.58
N LEU A 40 1.44 -0.99 -14.37
CA LEU A 40 2.29 -0.19 -13.50
C LEU A 40 3.69 0.07 -14.06
N THR A 41 4.13 -0.74 -15.03
CA THR A 41 5.44 -0.57 -15.68
C THR A 41 5.41 0.45 -16.83
N THR A 42 4.21 0.86 -17.27
CA THR A 42 4.01 1.82 -18.38
C THR A 42 3.64 3.22 -17.92
N LEU A 43 3.34 3.40 -16.63
CA LEU A 43 3.02 4.70 -16.07
C LEU A 43 4.27 5.60 -16.03
N THR A 44 4.07 6.87 -16.36
CA THR A 44 5.10 7.93 -16.40
C THR A 44 4.53 9.22 -15.85
N ASP A 45 5.35 10.21 -15.54
CA ASP A 45 4.92 11.55 -15.10
C ASP A 45 3.91 12.19 -16.07
N SER A 46 4.03 11.91 -17.38
CA SER A 46 3.18 12.53 -18.41
C SER A 46 1.83 11.83 -18.59
N ASN A 47 1.73 10.52 -18.35
CA ASN A 47 0.51 9.75 -18.62
C ASN A 47 -0.24 9.30 -17.37
N ALA A 48 0.40 9.31 -16.19
CA ALA A 48 -0.20 8.80 -14.97
C ALA A 48 -1.51 9.53 -14.60
N ALA A 49 -1.50 10.85 -14.59
CA ALA A 49 -2.67 11.63 -14.14
C ALA A 49 -3.93 11.34 -14.96
N PRO A 50 -3.95 11.39 -16.31
CA PRO A 50 -5.16 11.07 -17.08
C PRO A 50 -5.58 9.61 -16.93
N LEU A 51 -4.64 8.65 -16.92
CA LEU A 51 -4.96 7.23 -16.76
C LEU A 51 -5.53 6.90 -15.38
N LEU A 52 -5.00 7.51 -14.32
CA LEU A 52 -5.50 7.34 -12.96
C LEU A 52 -6.88 7.97 -12.78
N ARG A 53 -7.15 9.14 -13.37
CA ARG A 53 -8.52 9.73 -13.37
C ARG A 53 -9.54 8.80 -14.01
N ALA A 54 -9.23 8.26 -15.19
CA ALA A 54 -10.10 7.31 -15.88
C ALA A 54 -10.31 6.04 -15.04
N TYR A 55 -9.23 5.52 -14.44
CA TYR A 55 -9.29 4.36 -13.56
C TYR A 55 -10.18 4.61 -12.33
N GLY A 56 -10.02 5.74 -11.64
CA GLY A 56 -10.81 6.09 -10.47
C GLY A 56 -12.32 6.26 -10.79
N GLN A 57 -12.65 6.79 -11.97
CA GLN A 57 -14.04 6.88 -12.42
C GLN A 57 -14.65 5.51 -12.70
N GLN A 58 -13.88 4.59 -13.27
CA GLN A 58 -14.34 3.24 -13.63
C GLN A 58 -14.42 2.30 -12.43
N TYR A 59 -13.51 2.46 -11.46
CA TYR A 59 -13.37 1.57 -10.30
C TYR A 59 -13.37 2.35 -8.98
N PRO A 60 -14.44 3.09 -8.67
CA PRO A 60 -14.49 3.90 -7.46
C PRO A 60 -14.47 3.04 -6.20
N ALA A 61 -13.81 3.54 -5.18
CA ALA A 61 -13.92 3.08 -3.80
C ALA A 61 -13.48 4.24 -2.89
N ARG A 62 -13.94 4.23 -1.64
CA ARG A 62 -13.70 5.33 -0.70
C ARG A 62 -13.00 4.90 0.56
N GLU A 63 -12.88 3.62 0.81
CA GLU A 63 -12.28 3.11 2.02
C GLU A 63 -11.33 1.95 1.73
N VAL A 64 -10.27 1.88 2.52
CA VAL A 64 -9.33 0.76 2.55
C VAL A 64 -9.09 0.32 3.98
N LEU A 65 -8.77 -0.96 4.16
CA LEU A 65 -8.29 -1.51 5.42
C LEU A 65 -6.79 -1.75 5.31
N LEU A 66 -5.99 -0.98 6.03
CA LEU A 66 -4.56 -1.19 6.18
C LEU A 66 -4.33 -2.08 7.40
N GLN A 67 -3.68 -3.21 7.20
CA GLN A 67 -3.46 -4.23 8.21
C GLN A 67 -1.98 -4.33 8.57
N THR A 68 -1.67 -4.45 9.85
CA THR A 68 -0.32 -4.62 10.39
C THR A 68 -0.34 -5.59 11.56
N ARG A 69 0.84 -6.01 12.03
CA ARG A 69 0.96 -6.79 13.29
C ARG A 69 0.49 -6.03 14.55
N HIS A 70 0.34 -4.70 14.46
CA HIS A 70 -0.15 -3.86 15.58
C HIS A 70 -1.66 -3.63 15.57
N GLY A 71 -2.34 -4.09 14.54
CA GLY A 71 -3.76 -3.92 14.33
C GLY A 71 -4.09 -3.36 12.96
N ASN A 72 -5.36 -3.04 12.78
CA ASN A 72 -5.92 -2.56 11.53
C ASN A 72 -6.26 -1.07 11.63
N MET A 73 -6.08 -0.35 10.53
CA MET A 73 -6.54 1.02 10.36
C MET A 73 -7.50 1.08 9.18
N ARG A 74 -8.72 1.59 9.40
CA ARG A 74 -9.63 1.92 8.30
C ARG A 74 -9.37 3.35 7.86
N ILE A 75 -9.08 3.52 6.57
CA ILE A 75 -8.73 4.80 5.96
C ILE A 75 -9.84 5.17 4.99
N ARG A 76 -10.41 6.36 5.17
CA ARG A 76 -11.29 7.01 4.20
C ARG A 76 -10.45 7.81 3.23
N LEU A 77 -10.70 7.64 1.92
CA LEU A 77 -10.06 8.37 0.84
C LEU A 77 -10.95 9.53 0.37
N TYR A 78 -10.33 10.64 -0.05
CA TYR A 78 -11.05 11.85 -0.42
C TYR A 78 -11.37 11.90 -1.93
N ASP A 79 -12.58 12.37 -2.28
CA ASP A 79 -13.02 12.46 -3.66
C ASP A 79 -12.40 13.64 -4.42
N ASP A 80 -12.02 14.68 -3.70
CA ASP A 80 -11.45 15.91 -4.26
C ASP A 80 -9.91 15.86 -4.44
N THR A 81 -9.33 14.66 -4.21
CA THR A 81 -7.96 14.30 -4.57
C THR A 81 -7.94 13.08 -5.49
N PRO A 82 -8.64 13.13 -6.64
CA PRO A 82 -8.97 11.94 -7.44
C PRO A 82 -7.76 11.20 -8.00
N ILE A 83 -6.64 11.88 -8.27
CA ILE A 83 -5.44 11.23 -8.81
C ILE A 83 -4.75 10.42 -7.71
N HIS A 84 -4.55 11.00 -6.52
CA HIS A 84 -3.93 10.30 -5.39
C HIS A 84 -4.80 9.14 -4.88
N THR A 85 -6.10 9.37 -4.76
CA THR A 85 -7.08 8.34 -4.39
C THR A 85 -7.06 7.18 -5.38
N ALA A 86 -7.15 7.45 -6.68
CA ALA A 86 -7.12 6.42 -7.71
C ALA A 86 -5.79 5.67 -7.75
N ASN A 87 -4.67 6.37 -7.57
CA ASN A 87 -3.34 5.78 -7.49
C ASN A 87 -3.23 4.81 -6.32
N PHE A 88 -3.64 5.25 -5.12
CA PHE A 88 -3.59 4.41 -3.94
C PHE A 88 -4.47 3.16 -4.08
N LEU A 89 -5.67 3.30 -4.63
CA LEU A 89 -6.59 2.18 -4.94
C LEU A 89 -6.00 1.21 -5.97
N LEU A 90 -5.38 1.73 -7.03
CA LEU A 90 -4.75 0.91 -8.07
C LEU A 90 -3.61 0.07 -7.49
N LEU A 91 -2.69 0.70 -6.74
CA LEU A 91 -1.56 0.02 -6.12
C LEU A 91 -2.02 -1.00 -5.07
N SER A 92 -3.05 -0.66 -4.28
CA SER A 92 -3.64 -1.57 -3.29
C SER A 92 -4.25 -2.80 -3.96
N ARG A 93 -5.07 -2.63 -5.00
CA ARG A 93 -5.70 -3.74 -5.73
C ARG A 93 -4.69 -4.62 -6.44
N LYS A 94 -3.59 -4.06 -6.91
CA LYS A 94 -2.49 -4.82 -7.52
C LYS A 94 -1.53 -5.44 -6.50
N GLY A 95 -1.79 -5.31 -5.19
CA GLY A 95 -1.00 -5.91 -4.12
C GLY A 95 0.36 -5.26 -3.89
N VAL A 96 0.63 -4.08 -4.48
CA VAL A 96 1.94 -3.42 -4.37
C VAL A 96 2.30 -3.14 -2.91
N PHE A 97 1.33 -2.72 -2.11
CA PHE A 97 1.57 -2.42 -0.69
C PHE A 97 1.73 -3.67 0.17
N ASP A 98 1.22 -4.82 -0.27
CA ASP A 98 1.28 -6.08 0.51
C ASP A 98 2.71 -6.62 0.64
N GLU A 99 3.63 -6.11 -0.17
CA GLU A 99 5.06 -6.42 -0.14
C GLU A 99 5.90 -5.25 0.41
N THR A 100 5.30 -4.34 1.15
CA THR A 100 5.99 -3.16 1.70
C THR A 100 5.90 -3.10 3.22
N VAL A 101 6.68 -2.18 3.81
CA VAL A 101 6.76 -1.98 5.26
C VAL A 101 6.63 -0.49 5.61
N PHE A 102 6.42 -0.20 6.90
CA PHE A 102 6.71 1.13 7.43
C PHE A 102 8.23 1.30 7.54
N ASN A 103 8.81 1.99 6.57
CA ASN A 103 10.26 2.17 6.40
C ASN A 103 10.84 3.42 7.07
N ARG A 104 10.00 4.32 7.57
CA ARG A 104 10.44 5.50 8.33
C ARG A 104 9.41 5.87 9.39
N VAL A 105 9.83 5.82 10.66
CA VAL A 105 8.99 6.11 11.81
C VAL A 105 9.63 7.22 12.65
N VAL A 106 8.90 8.33 12.80
CA VAL A 106 9.32 9.47 13.62
C VAL A 106 8.24 9.77 14.63
N LYS A 107 8.52 9.40 15.90
CA LYS A 107 7.59 9.61 17.01
C LYS A 107 7.25 11.10 17.17
N GLY A 108 5.97 11.40 17.37
CA GLY A 108 5.45 12.76 17.45
C GLY A 108 5.33 13.47 16.09
N PHE A 109 5.61 12.78 14.99
CA PHE A 109 5.54 13.33 13.64
C PHE A 109 4.67 12.44 12.72
N ALA A 110 5.22 11.38 12.15
CA ALA A 110 4.52 10.52 11.22
C ALA A 110 5.15 9.12 11.12
N ILE A 111 4.36 8.16 10.65
CA ILE A 111 4.79 6.85 10.19
C ILE A 111 4.68 6.82 8.68
N GLN A 112 5.76 6.48 7.97
CA GLN A 112 5.83 6.45 6.51
C GLN A 112 6.09 5.03 6.03
N GLY A 113 5.41 4.63 4.96
CA GLY A 113 5.54 3.32 4.35
C GLY A 113 5.27 3.35 2.85
N GLY A 114 5.26 2.18 2.23
CA GLY A 114 5.00 2.01 0.79
C GLY A 114 6.23 1.57 0.01
N THR A 115 7.37 1.39 0.67
CA THR A 115 8.62 0.91 0.06
C THR A 115 9.13 -0.34 0.78
N SER A 116 9.86 -1.19 0.06
CA SER A 116 10.54 -2.37 0.58
C SER A 116 11.60 -2.84 -0.40
N ASP A 117 12.70 -3.38 0.12
CA ASP A 117 13.77 -4.01 -0.67
C ASP A 117 13.37 -5.39 -1.22
N HIS A 118 12.25 -5.94 -0.74
CA HIS A 118 11.78 -7.30 -1.06
C HIS A 118 10.58 -7.33 -2.01
N ARG A 119 10.19 -6.19 -2.59
CA ARG A 119 9.03 -6.13 -3.48
C ARG A 119 9.29 -6.85 -4.80
N SER A 120 8.46 -7.87 -5.09
CA SER A 120 8.50 -8.64 -6.35
C SER A 120 7.71 -7.96 -7.46
N ILE A 121 6.65 -7.21 -7.13
CA ILE A 121 5.81 -6.51 -8.09
C ILE A 121 6.57 -5.32 -8.66
N ARG A 122 6.81 -5.36 -9.98
CA ARG A 122 7.49 -4.28 -10.68
C ARG A 122 6.55 -3.10 -10.87
N ILE A 123 6.97 -1.94 -10.39
CA ILE A 123 6.34 -0.66 -10.68
C ILE A 123 7.40 0.27 -11.26
N ARG A 124 6.99 1.11 -12.22
CA ARG A 124 7.82 2.22 -12.66
C ARG A 124 7.69 3.36 -11.68
N GLU A 125 8.75 4.09 -11.44
CA GLU A 125 8.67 5.35 -10.72
C GLU A 125 8.02 6.41 -11.62
N TYR A 126 7.00 7.07 -11.08
CA TYR A 126 6.32 8.23 -11.66
C TYR A 126 5.85 9.14 -10.54
N ARG A 127 5.63 10.40 -10.86
CA ARG A 127 5.22 11.42 -9.90
C ARG A 127 3.80 11.88 -10.19
N LEU A 128 3.08 12.18 -9.10
CA LEU A 128 1.71 12.66 -9.17
C LEU A 128 1.68 14.19 -9.05
N PRO A 129 0.90 14.90 -9.88
CA PRO A 129 0.71 16.33 -9.71
C PRO A 129 0.04 16.61 -8.36
N PRO A 130 0.37 17.74 -7.68
CA PRO A 130 -0.18 18.03 -6.37
C PRO A 130 -1.70 18.26 -6.42
N GLU A 131 -2.40 17.69 -5.42
CA GLU A 131 -3.83 17.92 -5.16
C GLU A 131 -4.01 18.49 -3.75
N ILE A 132 -3.22 19.52 -3.42
CA ILE A 132 -3.22 20.15 -2.11
C ILE A 132 -4.52 20.93 -1.92
N ARG A 133 -5.26 20.59 -0.85
CA ARG A 133 -6.55 21.21 -0.51
C ARG A 133 -6.47 21.84 0.88
N PRO A 134 -6.84 23.11 1.05
CA PRO A 134 -6.74 23.78 2.36
C PRO A 134 -7.56 23.13 3.47
N GLN A 135 -8.68 22.47 3.13
CA GLN A 135 -9.54 21.75 4.06
C GLN A 135 -8.93 20.42 4.52
N HIS A 136 -8.01 19.85 3.75
CA HIS A 136 -7.29 18.62 4.10
C HIS A 136 -5.92 18.98 4.69
N PHE A 137 -5.88 19.14 5.98
CA PHE A 137 -4.68 19.53 6.71
C PHE A 137 -4.12 18.37 7.55
N HIS A 138 -2.88 18.50 8.02
CA HIS A 138 -2.13 17.41 8.65
C HIS A 138 -2.51 17.22 10.12
N LYS A 139 -3.81 17.05 10.41
CA LYS A 139 -4.29 16.58 11.71
C LYS A 139 -3.83 15.14 11.95
N ARG A 140 -3.82 14.71 13.22
CA ARG A 140 -3.57 13.30 13.56
C ARG A 140 -4.49 12.37 12.76
N GLY A 141 -3.92 11.31 12.19
CA GLY A 141 -4.61 10.36 11.33
C GLY A 141 -4.72 10.79 9.86
N ALA A 142 -4.30 12.00 9.48
CA ALA A 142 -4.25 12.40 8.06
C ALA A 142 -3.28 11.49 7.30
N VAL A 143 -3.70 11.05 6.08
CA VAL A 143 -2.92 10.22 5.18
C VAL A 143 -2.45 11.08 4.01
N GLY A 144 -1.14 11.25 3.88
CA GLY A 144 -0.53 12.06 2.84
C GLY A 144 0.45 11.26 1.98
N MET A 145 0.74 11.76 0.79
CA MET A 145 1.74 11.18 -0.10
C MET A 145 3.07 11.90 0.08
N ALA A 146 4.15 11.14 0.25
CA ALA A 146 5.49 11.67 0.37
C ALA A 146 5.96 12.30 -0.95
N ARG A 147 6.95 13.15 -0.88
CA ARG A 147 7.59 13.78 -2.03
C ARG A 147 9.08 14.06 -1.77
N TYR A 148 9.84 14.24 -2.83
CA TYR A 148 11.23 14.70 -2.72
C TYR A 148 11.32 16.13 -2.22
N ASP A 149 12.51 16.49 -1.72
CA ASP A 149 12.81 17.83 -1.24
C ASP A 149 12.42 18.92 -2.24
N SER A 150 11.96 20.08 -1.72
CA SER A 150 11.50 21.22 -2.51
C SER A 150 12.57 21.79 -3.46
N LYS A 151 13.86 21.64 -3.15
CA LYS A 151 14.95 22.14 -4.00
C LYS A 151 15.02 21.40 -5.35
N VAL A 152 14.71 20.11 -5.34
CA VAL A 152 14.72 19.25 -6.54
C VAL A 152 13.32 19.02 -7.13
N ASN A 153 12.29 19.47 -6.40
CA ASN A 153 10.87 19.26 -6.75
C ASN A 153 10.03 20.53 -6.45
N PRO A 154 10.30 21.65 -7.13
CA PRO A 154 9.57 22.89 -6.90
C PRO A 154 8.07 22.78 -7.23
N GLY A 155 7.69 21.83 -8.09
CA GLY A 155 6.30 21.53 -8.46
C GLY A 155 5.52 20.75 -7.39
N LYS A 156 6.12 20.39 -6.26
CA LYS A 156 5.51 19.61 -5.17
C LYS A 156 4.87 18.29 -5.66
N LEU A 157 5.46 17.66 -6.67
CA LEU A 157 5.00 16.39 -7.19
C LEU A 157 5.17 15.30 -6.13
N SER A 158 4.17 14.47 -5.96
CA SER A 158 4.18 13.37 -4.99
C SER A 158 4.83 12.10 -5.55
N SER A 159 5.43 11.28 -4.69
CA SER A 159 5.78 9.89 -4.99
C SER A 159 4.53 9.10 -5.39
N ASN A 160 4.69 8.04 -6.17
CA ASN A 160 3.58 7.15 -6.51
C ASN A 160 3.24 6.14 -5.40
N ASN A 161 4.19 5.74 -4.57
CA ASN A 161 4.00 4.65 -3.59
C ASN A 161 4.31 5.03 -2.14
N ASP A 162 5.17 6.02 -1.89
CA ASP A 162 5.52 6.39 -0.52
C ASP A 162 4.43 7.27 0.09
N PHE A 163 3.71 6.71 1.06
CA PHE A 163 2.69 7.43 1.81
C PHE A 163 3.09 7.56 3.29
N TYR A 164 2.47 8.47 4.00
CA TYR A 164 2.62 8.59 5.45
C TYR A 164 1.28 8.81 6.14
N ILE A 165 1.23 8.44 7.43
CA ILE A 165 0.11 8.70 8.31
C ILE A 165 0.62 9.57 9.46
N VAL A 166 -0.06 10.68 9.70
CA VAL A 166 0.33 11.66 10.73
C VAL A 166 0.04 11.09 12.11
N GLN A 167 1.06 10.99 12.97
CA GLN A 167 0.89 10.85 14.40
C GLN A 167 0.67 12.23 15.03
N GLY A 168 1.62 13.13 14.79
CA GLY A 168 1.60 14.48 15.29
C GLY A 168 1.68 14.59 16.82
N GLN A 169 1.55 15.81 17.30
CA GLN A 169 1.46 16.16 18.73
C GLN A 169 0.33 17.17 18.93
N GLN A 170 -0.25 17.19 20.12
CA GLN A 170 -1.13 18.28 20.53
C GLN A 170 -0.31 19.57 20.70
N LEU A 171 -0.79 20.65 20.14
CA LEU A 171 -0.12 21.94 20.09
C LEU A 171 -1.07 23.02 20.57
N THR A 172 -0.60 23.95 21.36
CA THR A 172 -1.39 25.18 21.64
C THR A 172 -1.69 25.91 20.32
N PRO A 173 -2.76 26.71 20.22
CA PRO A 173 -3.04 27.50 19.04
C PRO A 173 -1.87 28.33 18.54
N ALA A 174 -1.10 28.93 19.48
CA ALA A 174 0.09 29.71 19.17
C ALA A 174 1.21 28.84 18.56
N GLN A 175 1.47 27.68 19.14
CA GLN A 175 2.45 26.72 18.58
C GLN A 175 2.05 26.22 17.21
N ALA A 176 0.78 25.85 17.03
CA ALA A 176 0.27 25.39 15.75
C ALA A 176 0.40 26.47 14.66
N GLN A 177 0.01 27.73 14.99
CA GLN A 177 0.15 28.84 14.06
C GLN A 177 1.62 29.17 13.74
N ALA A 178 2.52 29.08 14.71
CA ALA A 178 3.95 29.34 14.52
C ALA A 178 4.61 28.23 13.65
N ALA A 179 4.15 26.98 13.76
CA ALA A 179 4.68 25.86 12.98
C ALA A 179 4.14 25.82 11.55
N ALA A 180 2.94 26.37 11.31
CA ALA A 180 2.33 26.39 9.98
C ALA A 180 2.96 27.49 9.10
N GLY A 181 3.32 27.15 7.87
CA GLY A 181 3.81 28.14 6.88
C GLY A 181 2.71 29.05 6.30
N ARG A 182 1.50 29.03 6.88
CA ARG A 182 0.31 29.76 6.43
C ARG A 182 -0.60 30.11 7.60
N LYS A 183 -1.54 31.02 7.38
CA LYS A 183 -2.58 31.31 8.39
C LYS A 183 -3.52 30.11 8.55
N LEU A 184 -3.70 29.65 9.77
CA LEU A 184 -4.65 28.60 10.13
C LEU A 184 -6.02 29.18 10.45
N THR A 185 -7.08 28.42 10.17
CA THR A 185 -8.44 28.76 10.58
C THR A 185 -8.65 28.47 12.07
N PRO A 186 -9.66 29.09 12.73
CA PRO A 186 -9.98 28.76 14.12
C PRO A 186 -10.25 27.26 14.33
N GLU A 187 -10.91 26.59 13.37
CA GLU A 187 -11.18 25.15 13.40
C GLU A 187 -9.89 24.33 13.36
N GLN A 188 -8.95 24.69 12.49
CA GLN A 188 -7.64 24.04 12.40
C GLN A 188 -6.83 24.21 13.68
N LEU A 189 -6.81 25.43 14.26
CA LEU A 189 -6.17 25.69 15.53
C LEU A 189 -6.76 24.82 16.66
N GLN A 190 -8.08 24.74 16.73
CA GLN A 190 -8.79 23.90 17.69
C GLN A 190 -8.48 22.41 17.49
N THR A 191 -8.46 21.95 16.24
CA THR A 191 -8.14 20.54 15.92
C THR A 191 -6.71 20.19 16.34
N TYR A 192 -5.73 21.06 16.06
CA TYR A 192 -4.36 20.83 16.50
C TYR A 192 -4.20 20.84 18.01
N ALA A 193 -5.03 21.60 18.71
CA ALA A 193 -5.01 21.65 20.18
C ALA A 193 -5.65 20.41 20.83
N THR A 194 -6.67 19.81 20.21
CA THR A 194 -7.41 18.69 20.78
C THR A 194 -6.94 17.33 20.25
N LEU A 195 -6.86 17.18 18.95
CA LEU A 195 -6.48 15.91 18.29
C LEU A 195 -4.98 15.84 18.05
N GLY A 196 -4.33 16.97 17.82
CA GLY A 196 -2.94 17.05 17.43
C GLY A 196 -2.72 16.98 15.92
N GLY A 197 -1.46 17.00 15.52
CA GLY A 197 -1.07 16.94 14.13
C GLY A 197 0.31 17.53 13.86
N THR A 198 0.56 17.85 12.58
CA THR A 198 1.86 18.36 12.10
C THR A 198 1.63 19.54 11.14
N PRO A 199 1.31 20.74 11.66
CA PRO A 199 0.94 21.90 10.84
C PRO A 199 2.04 22.39 9.89
N SER A 200 3.31 22.04 10.13
CA SER A 200 4.43 22.39 9.24
C SER A 200 4.35 21.74 7.86
N LEU A 201 3.51 20.72 7.69
CA LEU A 201 3.31 20.04 6.41
C LEU A 201 2.15 20.65 5.60
N ASP A 202 1.35 21.55 6.21
CA ASP A 202 0.18 22.12 5.57
C ASP A 202 0.53 22.98 4.36
N GLY A 203 -0.16 22.73 3.23
CA GLY A 203 0.11 23.42 1.98
C GLY A 203 1.35 22.92 1.23
N GLU A 204 2.07 21.94 1.80
CA GLU A 204 3.29 21.40 1.22
C GLU A 204 3.11 20.00 0.61
N TYR A 205 2.17 19.23 1.14
CA TYR A 205 1.93 17.84 0.71
C TYR A 205 0.46 17.61 0.43
N THR A 206 0.15 16.69 -0.48
CA THR A 206 -1.22 16.26 -0.71
C THR A 206 -1.66 15.30 0.38
N VAL A 207 -2.69 15.69 1.13
CA VAL A 207 -3.45 14.80 2.02
C VAL A 207 -4.63 14.26 1.22
N PHE A 208 -4.71 12.94 1.06
CA PHE A 208 -5.71 12.29 0.20
C PHE A 208 -6.66 11.35 0.96
N GLY A 209 -6.52 11.28 2.28
CA GLY A 209 -7.39 10.49 3.14
C GLY A 209 -7.14 10.72 4.62
N GLU A 210 -7.88 9.99 5.44
CA GLU A 210 -7.76 10.01 6.90
C GLU A 210 -8.07 8.65 7.50
N VAL A 211 -7.41 8.32 8.60
CA VAL A 211 -7.73 7.15 9.44
C VAL A 211 -8.99 7.46 10.23
N VAL A 212 -10.05 6.67 9.97
CA VAL A 212 -11.34 6.81 10.64
C VAL A 212 -11.56 5.80 11.78
N GLU A 213 -10.79 4.69 11.77
CA GLU A 213 -10.75 3.68 12.84
C GLU A 213 -9.32 3.18 13.02
N GLY A 214 -8.92 2.85 14.24
CA GLY A 214 -7.60 2.32 14.56
C GLY A 214 -6.52 3.39 14.74
N LEU A 215 -6.87 4.60 15.19
CA LEU A 215 -5.89 5.67 15.48
C LEU A 215 -4.82 5.26 16.51
N ASP A 216 -5.14 4.34 17.44
CA ASP A 216 -4.19 3.80 18.42
C ASP A 216 -3.09 2.96 17.77
N VAL A 217 -3.34 2.38 16.59
CA VAL A 217 -2.36 1.61 15.84
C VAL A 217 -1.20 2.49 15.39
N ILE A 218 -1.48 3.78 15.08
CA ILE A 218 -0.43 4.77 14.74
C ILE A 218 0.56 4.90 15.89
N ASP A 219 0.08 4.98 17.13
CA ASP A 219 0.95 5.11 18.31
C ASP A 219 1.78 3.86 18.57
N LYS A 220 1.18 2.68 18.38
CA LYS A 220 1.88 1.41 18.53
C LYS A 220 3.03 1.28 17.52
N ILE A 221 2.80 1.69 16.27
CA ILE A 221 3.86 1.70 15.25
C ILE A 221 4.90 2.78 15.57
N ALA A 222 4.46 3.98 15.98
CA ALA A 222 5.36 5.08 16.34
C ALA A 222 6.21 4.82 17.59
N ALA A 223 5.85 3.81 18.39
CA ALA A 223 6.61 3.35 19.55
C ALA A 223 7.68 2.28 19.22
N GLU A 224 7.73 1.80 17.98
CA GLU A 224 8.74 0.82 17.57
C GLU A 224 10.16 1.37 17.74
N PRO A 225 11.09 0.54 18.25
CA PRO A 225 12.50 0.88 18.24
C PRO A 225 13.00 1.05 16.80
N VAL A 226 13.64 2.17 16.52
CA VAL A 226 14.17 2.50 15.18
C VAL A 226 15.70 2.56 15.16
N GLY A 227 16.27 2.40 13.96
CA GLY A 227 17.66 2.69 13.68
C GLY A 227 17.96 4.19 13.58
N THR A 228 19.20 4.54 13.26
CA THR A 228 19.63 5.94 13.04
C THR A 228 18.93 6.57 11.83
N ASP A 229 18.58 5.77 10.83
CA ASP A 229 17.83 6.08 9.62
C ASP A 229 16.32 6.21 9.84
N LYS A 230 15.84 5.96 11.07
CA LYS A 230 14.42 5.91 11.44
C LYS A 230 13.66 4.70 10.92
N TRP A 231 14.32 3.71 10.35
CA TRP A 231 13.71 2.44 9.99
C TRP A 231 13.44 1.61 11.26
N PRO A 232 12.25 1.01 11.44
CA PRO A 232 11.98 0.11 12.57
C PRO A 232 12.96 -1.06 12.60
N LYS A 233 13.55 -1.37 13.77
CA LYS A 233 14.47 -2.50 13.90
C LYS A 233 13.85 -3.86 13.59
N LYS A 234 12.53 -3.96 13.69
CA LYS A 234 11.72 -5.09 13.27
C LYS A 234 10.69 -4.56 12.29
N ASP A 235 10.68 -5.08 11.09
CA ASP A 235 9.78 -4.64 10.04
C ASP A 235 8.32 -4.69 10.48
N VAL A 236 7.58 -3.66 10.11
CA VAL A 236 6.14 -3.57 10.28
C VAL A 236 5.51 -3.69 8.90
N ASP A 237 5.17 -4.92 8.54
CA ASP A 237 4.56 -5.23 7.24
C ASP A 237 3.23 -4.52 7.06
N ILE A 238 2.97 -4.15 5.82
CA ILE A 238 1.74 -3.50 5.37
C ILE A 238 0.97 -4.47 4.48
N LYS A 239 -0.34 -4.55 4.68
CA LYS A 239 -1.30 -5.14 3.73
C LYS A 239 -2.46 -4.19 3.57
N VAL A 240 -2.89 -3.96 2.32
CA VAL A 240 -3.99 -3.01 2.06
C VAL A 240 -5.10 -3.69 1.28
N LYS A 241 -6.28 -3.74 1.89
CA LYS A 241 -7.51 -4.27 1.30
C LYS A 241 -8.45 -3.13 0.93
N VAL A 242 -8.84 -3.05 -0.33
CA VAL A 242 -9.87 -2.09 -0.75
C VAL A 242 -11.22 -2.58 -0.25
N LEU A 243 -11.93 -1.72 0.44
CA LEU A 243 -13.32 -1.91 0.87
C LEU A 243 -14.26 -1.35 -0.21
N GLN A 244 -15.50 -1.81 -0.19
CA GLN A 244 -16.52 -1.33 -1.14
C GLN A 244 -17.08 0.02 -0.74
#